data_b481ef8e697eedce7f4b10593c3da9f7
#
_entry.id   b481ef8e697eedce7f4b10593c3da9f7
#
_cell.length_a   1.000
_cell.length_b   1.000
_cell.length_c   1.000
_cell.angle_alpha   90.00
_cell.angle_beta   90.00
_cell.angle_gamma   90.00
#
_symmetry.space_group_name_H-M   'P 1'
#
loop_
_entity.id
_entity.type
_entity.pdbx_description
1 polymer ?
#
loop_
_entity_poly.entity_id
_entity_poly.type
_entity_poly.pdbx_seq_one_letter_code
_entity_poly.pdbx_strand_id
1 'polypeptide(L)'
;MKYIQTDQILDIPAGVTVNIKARSVKVTGPRGELTKELKHIDVAFTKISDRAIKITVHNGDRKHVAALRTVKSLIANLITGVTKGYKYKMRYVYAHFPINVNVVETDGQKFVEIRNFLGEKRVRQVKIFDGVTVENSTTQKDELILSGNSLEAVSQNAADIQQICRVRNKDIRKFLDGIYVSERGLINEDA
;
A
#
# COMPACT_ATOMS: atom_id res chain seq x y z
N MET A 1 14.42 -29.22 -10.27
CA MET A 1 14.94 -29.61 -8.96
C MET A 1 13.85 -29.33 -7.93
N LYS A 2 13.46 -30.30 -7.12
CA LYS A 2 12.45 -30.15 -6.05
C LYS A 2 13.16 -30.10 -4.71
N TYR A 3 12.70 -29.20 -3.83
CA TYR A 3 13.21 -29.09 -2.47
C TYR A 3 12.28 -29.88 -1.55
N ILE A 4 12.83 -30.77 -0.73
CA ILE A 4 12.06 -31.61 0.19
C ILE A 4 11.30 -30.73 1.18
N GLN A 5 12.01 -29.78 1.80
CA GLN A 5 11.45 -28.81 2.72
C GLN A 5 12.28 -27.53 2.70
N THR A 6 11.59 -26.41 2.69
CA THR A 6 12.21 -25.09 2.85
C THR A 6 11.32 -24.26 3.78
N ASP A 7 11.94 -23.54 4.70
CA ASP A 7 11.22 -22.75 5.68
C ASP A 7 11.82 -21.35 5.86
N GLN A 8 10.99 -20.46 6.36
CA GLN A 8 11.37 -19.13 6.83
C GLN A 8 10.66 -18.80 8.13
N ILE A 9 11.37 -18.14 9.03
CA ILE A 9 10.84 -17.69 10.31
C ILE A 9 10.47 -16.21 10.20
N LEU A 10 9.31 -15.86 10.75
CA LEU A 10 8.82 -14.50 10.89
C LEU A 10 8.71 -14.19 12.37
N ASP A 11 9.40 -13.14 12.82
CA ASP A 11 9.32 -12.63 14.18
C ASP A 11 8.18 -11.63 14.32
N ILE A 12 7.44 -11.71 15.42
CA ILE A 12 6.29 -10.85 15.74
C ILE A 12 6.74 -9.90 16.86
N PRO A 13 6.68 -8.58 16.65
CA PRO A 13 7.00 -7.60 17.68
C PRO A 13 6.00 -7.64 18.83
N ALA A 14 6.41 -7.11 19.98
CA ALA A 14 5.54 -6.98 21.14
C ALA A 14 4.34 -6.06 20.82
N GLY A 15 3.16 -6.40 21.36
CA GLY A 15 1.93 -5.65 21.15
C GLY A 15 1.17 -5.99 19.85
N VAL A 16 1.64 -6.96 19.05
CA VAL A 16 0.95 -7.45 17.86
C VAL A 16 0.52 -8.90 18.05
N THR A 17 -0.71 -9.19 17.66
CA THR A 17 -1.25 -10.56 17.67
C THR A 17 -1.50 -11.01 16.23
N VAL A 18 -0.94 -12.16 15.86
CA VAL A 18 -1.15 -12.77 14.54
C VAL A 18 -1.96 -14.05 14.69
N ASN A 19 -3.11 -14.11 14.07
CA ASN A 19 -3.99 -15.27 14.04
C ASN A 19 -4.10 -15.79 12.61
N ILE A 20 -3.80 -17.08 12.41
CA ILE A 20 -3.84 -17.71 11.08
C ILE A 20 -4.83 -18.87 11.12
N LYS A 21 -5.85 -18.79 10.27
CA LYS A 21 -6.82 -19.87 10.06
C LYS A 21 -7.01 -20.14 8.59
N ALA A 22 -6.82 -21.37 8.15
CA ALA A 22 -7.02 -21.80 6.77
C ALA A 22 -6.33 -20.87 5.74
N ARG A 23 -5.07 -20.47 6.00
CA ARG A 23 -4.28 -19.53 5.17
C ARG A 23 -4.88 -18.11 5.06
N SER A 24 -5.82 -17.76 5.91
CA SER A 24 -6.25 -16.37 6.14
C SER A 24 -5.51 -15.84 7.35
N VAL A 25 -4.75 -14.77 7.17
CA VAL A 25 -3.91 -14.15 8.20
C VAL A 25 -4.62 -12.90 8.68
N LYS A 26 -4.94 -12.86 9.98
CA LYS A 26 -5.47 -11.69 10.67
C LYS A 26 -4.42 -11.17 11.64
N VAL A 27 -4.05 -9.90 11.47
CA VAL A 27 -3.07 -9.21 12.30
C VAL A 27 -3.77 -8.10 13.06
N THR A 28 -3.65 -8.10 14.38
CA THR A 28 -4.23 -7.07 15.26
C THR A 28 -3.11 -6.36 15.99
N GLY A 29 -3.15 -5.04 16.01
CA GLY A 29 -2.14 -4.18 16.64
C GLY A 29 -2.73 -2.87 17.17
N PRO A 30 -1.88 -1.95 17.64
CA PRO A 30 -2.32 -0.70 18.27
C PRO A 30 -3.12 0.23 17.34
N ARG A 31 -2.91 0.14 16.02
CA ARG A 31 -3.62 0.98 15.03
C ARG A 31 -4.88 0.31 14.43
N GLY A 32 -5.21 -0.90 14.86
CA GLY A 32 -6.38 -1.63 14.38
C GLY A 32 -6.03 -3.04 13.89
N GLU A 33 -6.86 -3.57 13.00
CA GLU A 33 -6.70 -4.92 12.48
C GLU A 33 -6.66 -4.92 10.94
N LEU A 34 -5.87 -5.85 10.40
CA LEU A 34 -5.79 -6.11 8.97
C LEU A 34 -5.92 -7.61 8.71
N THR A 35 -6.60 -7.95 7.64
CA THR A 35 -6.77 -9.34 7.21
C THR A 35 -6.29 -9.52 5.77
N LYS A 36 -5.56 -10.61 5.52
CA LYS A 36 -5.09 -10.98 4.18
C LYS A 36 -5.33 -12.45 3.92
N GLU A 37 -5.95 -12.76 2.79
CA GLU A 37 -6.13 -14.12 2.33
C GLU A 37 -4.95 -14.59 1.46
N LEU A 38 -4.36 -15.72 1.83
CA LEU A 38 -3.23 -16.35 1.14
C LEU A 38 -3.58 -17.75 0.65
N LYS A 39 -4.87 -18.02 0.40
CA LYS A 39 -5.39 -19.33 0.00
C LYS A 39 -4.81 -19.86 -1.31
N HIS A 40 -4.41 -18.95 -2.21
CA HIS A 40 -3.84 -19.26 -3.51
C HIS A 40 -2.38 -19.76 -3.47
N ILE A 41 -1.72 -19.64 -2.31
CA ILE A 41 -0.33 -20.05 -2.14
C ILE A 41 -0.29 -21.31 -1.27
N ASP A 42 0.42 -22.34 -1.74
CA ASP A 42 0.58 -23.58 -0.99
C ASP A 42 1.72 -23.48 0.01
N VAL A 43 1.38 -23.06 1.21
CA VAL A 43 2.30 -22.91 2.35
C VAL A 43 1.65 -23.44 3.61
N ALA A 44 2.46 -24.01 4.49
CA ALA A 44 2.08 -24.42 5.83
C ALA A 44 2.59 -23.38 6.87
N PHE A 45 1.74 -23.05 7.81
CA PHE A 45 2.08 -22.16 8.91
C PHE A 45 2.15 -22.96 10.21
N THR A 46 3.26 -22.86 10.93
CA THR A 46 3.45 -23.50 12.23
C THR A 46 3.85 -22.44 13.24
N LYS A 47 3.09 -22.30 14.32
CA LYS A 47 3.43 -21.41 15.43
C LYS A 47 4.53 -22.08 16.26
N ILE A 48 5.73 -21.49 16.32
CA ILE A 48 6.85 -21.98 17.14
C ILE A 48 6.70 -21.43 18.56
N SER A 49 6.40 -20.14 18.65
CA SER A 49 6.19 -19.43 19.91
C SER A 49 5.16 -18.32 19.71
N ASP A 50 4.78 -17.62 20.78
CA ASP A 50 3.87 -16.47 20.66
C ASP A 50 4.45 -15.33 19.82
N ARG A 51 5.76 -15.29 19.63
CA ARG A 51 6.48 -14.26 18.87
C ARG A 51 7.16 -14.76 17.61
N ALA A 52 6.97 -16.03 17.23
CA ALA A 52 7.60 -16.58 16.04
C ALA A 52 6.69 -17.56 15.31
N ILE A 53 6.53 -17.32 14.01
CA ILE A 53 5.78 -18.18 13.09
C ILE A 53 6.75 -18.72 12.04
N LYS A 54 6.71 -20.01 11.85
CA LYS A 54 7.43 -20.72 10.79
C LYS A 54 6.52 -20.89 9.59
N ILE A 55 7.01 -20.51 8.44
CA ILE A 55 6.33 -20.66 7.14
C ILE A 55 7.11 -21.73 6.38
N THR A 56 6.46 -22.81 5.98
CA THR A 56 7.12 -23.97 5.39
C THR A 56 6.47 -24.34 4.05
N VAL A 57 7.28 -24.73 3.08
CA VAL A 57 6.85 -25.37 1.84
C VAL A 57 7.46 -26.76 1.78
N HIS A 58 6.63 -27.76 1.50
CA HIS A 58 7.03 -29.16 1.31
C HIS A 58 7.00 -29.51 -0.16
N ASN A 59 8.01 -30.27 -0.63
CA ASN A 59 8.13 -30.77 -2.01
C ASN A 59 7.98 -29.68 -3.09
N GLY A 60 8.42 -28.45 -2.77
CA GLY A 60 8.23 -27.27 -3.60
C GLY A 60 9.21 -27.20 -4.79
N ASP A 61 8.71 -26.79 -5.94
CA ASP A 61 9.52 -26.34 -7.06
C ASP A 61 10.11 -24.95 -6.76
N ARG A 62 11.03 -24.49 -7.60
CA ARG A 62 11.68 -23.18 -7.48
C ARG A 62 10.68 -22.03 -7.30
N LYS A 63 9.52 -22.08 -7.97
CA LYS A 63 8.46 -21.05 -7.86
C LYS A 63 7.78 -21.07 -6.49
N HIS A 64 7.51 -22.26 -5.96
CA HIS A 64 6.89 -22.41 -4.64
C HIS A 64 7.83 -21.94 -3.53
N VAL A 65 9.14 -22.26 -3.62
CA VAL A 65 10.14 -21.79 -2.68
C VAL A 65 10.30 -20.27 -2.73
N ALA A 66 10.28 -19.69 -3.93
CA ALA A 66 10.31 -18.23 -4.08
C ALA A 66 9.10 -17.54 -3.40
N ALA A 67 7.93 -18.15 -3.44
CA ALA A 67 6.72 -17.62 -2.81
C ALA A 67 6.82 -17.50 -1.28
N LEU A 68 7.68 -18.29 -0.62
CA LEU A 68 7.92 -18.16 0.83
C LEU A 68 8.33 -16.75 1.24
N ARG A 69 9.25 -16.15 0.49
CA ARG A 69 9.72 -14.79 0.77
C ARG A 69 8.60 -13.76 0.59
N THR A 70 7.76 -13.96 -0.43
CA THR A 70 6.59 -13.10 -0.67
C THR A 70 5.60 -13.17 0.47
N VAL A 71 5.25 -14.38 0.92
CA VAL A 71 4.34 -14.59 2.06
C VAL A 71 4.88 -13.93 3.33
N LYS A 72 6.16 -14.16 3.65
CA LYS A 72 6.82 -13.53 4.78
C LYS A 72 6.73 -12.00 4.71
N SER A 73 7.05 -11.41 3.55
CA SER A 73 7.03 -9.97 3.36
C SER A 73 5.62 -9.39 3.44
N LEU A 74 4.61 -10.08 2.90
CA LEU A 74 3.21 -9.65 3.01
C LEU A 74 2.76 -9.59 4.47
N ILE A 75 3.08 -10.60 5.28
CA ILE A 75 2.73 -10.60 6.70
C ILE A 75 3.53 -9.53 7.47
N ALA A 76 4.81 -9.35 7.16
CA ALA A 76 5.63 -8.28 7.74
C ALA A 76 5.05 -6.90 7.42
N ASN A 77 4.55 -6.68 6.20
CA ASN A 77 3.88 -5.43 5.83
C ASN A 77 2.59 -5.21 6.61
N LEU A 78 1.80 -6.26 6.89
CA LEU A 78 0.62 -6.14 7.75
C LEU A 78 1.01 -5.74 9.18
N ILE A 79 2.07 -6.36 9.73
CA ILE A 79 2.58 -6.04 11.06
C ILE A 79 3.03 -4.57 11.12
N THR A 80 3.81 -4.11 10.15
CA THR A 80 4.24 -2.71 10.06
C THR A 80 3.04 -1.77 9.91
N GLY A 81 2.03 -2.14 9.14
CA GLY A 81 0.81 -1.34 8.96
C GLY A 81 0.01 -1.16 10.23
N VAL A 82 -0.15 -2.21 11.07
CA VAL A 82 -0.88 -2.10 12.34
C VAL A 82 -0.06 -1.48 13.48
N THR A 83 1.26 -1.37 13.33
CA THR A 83 2.15 -0.72 14.31
C THR A 83 2.45 0.73 13.95
N LYS A 84 3.06 0.94 12.79
CA LYS A 84 3.61 2.24 12.35
C LYS A 84 2.68 2.96 11.38
N GLY A 85 1.93 2.22 10.55
CA GLY A 85 1.14 2.76 9.44
C GLY A 85 2.00 3.27 8.29
N TYR A 86 1.39 3.49 7.13
CA TYR A 86 2.06 3.91 5.90
C TYR A 86 1.64 5.32 5.51
N LYS A 87 2.60 6.09 5.01
CA LYS A 87 2.43 7.46 4.54
C LYS A 87 3.14 7.64 3.21
N TYR A 88 2.39 8.05 2.18
CA TYR A 88 2.92 8.38 0.87
C TYR A 88 2.69 9.86 0.62
N LYS A 89 3.71 10.56 0.13
CA LYS A 89 3.61 11.95 -0.31
C LYS A 89 3.66 11.99 -1.82
N MET A 90 2.75 12.74 -2.41
CA MET A 90 2.68 12.93 -3.85
C MET A 90 2.83 14.41 -4.17
N ARG A 91 3.57 14.71 -5.22
CA ARG A 91 3.84 16.06 -5.67
C ARG A 91 3.15 16.36 -6.98
N TYR A 92 2.56 17.56 -7.08
CA TYR A 92 2.01 18.05 -8.34
C TYR A 92 3.12 18.69 -9.15
N VAL A 93 3.25 18.27 -10.41
CA VAL A 93 4.22 18.82 -11.36
C VAL A 93 3.46 19.40 -12.52
N TYR A 94 3.66 20.67 -12.81
CA TYR A 94 3.05 21.37 -13.93
C TYR A 94 3.99 22.48 -14.43
N ALA A 95 3.91 22.79 -15.72
CA ALA A 95 4.69 23.86 -16.33
C ALA A 95 3.91 25.17 -16.33
N HIS A 96 2.63 25.16 -16.75
CA HIS A 96 1.81 26.35 -16.92
C HIS A 96 0.46 26.26 -16.19
N PHE A 97 -0.25 25.16 -16.33
CA PHE A 97 -1.59 24.99 -15.74
C PHE A 97 -1.51 24.42 -14.34
N PRO A 98 -1.80 25.22 -13.27
CA PRO A 98 -1.77 24.71 -11.91
C PRO A 98 -2.81 23.61 -11.72
N ILE A 99 -2.38 22.48 -11.15
CA ILE A 99 -3.24 21.34 -10.87
C ILE A 99 -3.99 21.61 -9.56
N ASN A 100 -5.32 21.59 -9.60
CA ASN A 100 -6.15 21.73 -8.41
C ASN A 100 -6.66 20.37 -7.96
N VAL A 101 -6.32 19.98 -6.75
CA VAL A 101 -6.74 18.71 -6.14
C VAL A 101 -7.62 19.00 -4.93
N ASN A 102 -8.85 18.47 -4.96
CA ASN A 102 -9.81 18.57 -3.87
C ASN A 102 -10.20 17.17 -3.40
N VAL A 103 -10.36 17.01 -2.10
CA VAL A 103 -10.94 15.80 -1.53
C VAL A 103 -12.42 16.08 -1.30
N VAL A 104 -13.28 15.30 -1.93
CA VAL A 104 -14.75 15.43 -1.87
C VAL A 104 -15.34 14.14 -1.32
N GLU A 105 -16.31 14.27 -0.45
CA GLU A 105 -17.08 13.15 0.06
C GLU A 105 -18.48 13.17 -0.56
N THR A 106 -18.83 12.11 -1.27
CA THR A 106 -20.14 11.94 -1.90
C THR A 106 -20.69 10.56 -1.53
N ASP A 107 -21.91 10.52 -1.04
CA ASP A 107 -22.60 9.29 -0.64
C ASP A 107 -21.79 8.39 0.35
N GLY A 108 -21.06 9.01 1.28
CA GLY A 108 -20.22 8.31 2.26
C GLY A 108 -18.93 7.73 1.67
N GLN A 109 -18.62 8.00 0.40
CA GLN A 109 -17.36 7.63 -0.25
C GLN A 109 -16.51 8.87 -0.50
N LYS A 110 -15.21 8.72 -0.25
CA LYS A 110 -14.24 9.79 -0.52
C LYS A 110 -13.65 9.66 -1.92
N PHE A 111 -13.57 10.79 -2.60
CA PHE A 111 -12.98 10.90 -3.93
C PHE A 111 -11.93 12.00 -3.93
N VAL A 112 -10.88 11.78 -4.69
CA VAL A 112 -9.92 12.81 -5.07
C VAL A 112 -10.35 13.35 -6.43
N GLU A 113 -10.72 14.63 -6.48
CA GLU A 113 -11.03 15.35 -7.72
C GLU A 113 -9.81 16.15 -8.18
N ILE A 114 -9.44 15.94 -9.42
CA ILE A 114 -8.32 16.61 -10.06
C ILE A 114 -8.88 17.48 -11.18
N ARG A 115 -8.63 18.77 -11.09
CA ARG A 115 -9.13 19.78 -12.02
C ARG A 115 -7.98 20.54 -12.65
N ASN A 116 -8.23 21.09 -13.86
CA ASN A 116 -7.28 21.90 -14.62
C ASN A 116 -5.98 21.19 -15.01
N PHE A 117 -6.00 19.88 -15.11
CA PHE A 117 -4.86 19.12 -15.61
C PHE A 117 -4.65 19.43 -17.10
N LEU A 118 -3.50 20.01 -17.47
CA LEU A 118 -3.19 20.50 -18.82
C LEU A 118 -4.25 21.46 -19.41
N GLY A 119 -4.96 22.21 -18.57
CA GLY A 119 -6.03 23.10 -19.01
C GLY A 119 -7.33 22.41 -19.42
N GLU A 120 -7.48 21.11 -19.16
CA GLU A 120 -8.69 20.37 -19.45
C GLU A 120 -9.86 20.85 -18.60
N LYS A 121 -11.06 20.97 -19.21
CA LYS A 121 -12.31 21.26 -18.48
C LYS A 121 -12.87 20.05 -17.76
N ARG A 122 -12.43 18.84 -18.13
CA ARG A 122 -12.87 17.58 -17.53
C ARG A 122 -12.33 17.46 -16.11
N VAL A 123 -13.20 17.09 -15.18
CA VAL A 123 -12.81 16.70 -13.82
C VAL A 123 -12.44 15.21 -13.81
N ARG A 124 -11.28 14.88 -13.29
CA ARG A 124 -10.81 13.50 -13.11
C ARG A 124 -11.06 13.12 -11.67
N GLN A 125 -11.72 11.99 -11.43
CA GLN A 125 -12.07 11.52 -10.10
C GLN A 125 -11.42 10.17 -9.84
N VAL A 126 -10.85 10.01 -8.66
CA VAL A 126 -10.28 8.75 -8.14
C VAL A 126 -10.97 8.40 -6.83
N LYS A 127 -11.53 7.20 -6.75
CA LYS A 127 -12.12 6.69 -5.53
C LYS A 127 -11.01 6.33 -4.53
N ILE A 128 -11.20 6.73 -3.27
CA ILE A 128 -10.30 6.38 -2.17
C ILE A 128 -10.77 5.08 -1.56
N PHE A 129 -9.83 4.14 -1.32
CA PHE A 129 -10.13 2.89 -0.64
C PHE A 129 -10.40 3.11 0.84
N ASP A 130 -11.21 2.23 1.42
CA ASP A 130 -11.54 2.28 2.83
C ASP A 130 -10.27 2.15 3.69
N GLY A 131 -10.19 2.94 4.76
CA GLY A 131 -9.03 2.98 5.66
C GLY A 131 -7.86 3.81 5.15
N VAL A 132 -7.99 4.51 4.02
CA VAL A 132 -7.02 5.50 3.53
C VAL A 132 -7.54 6.90 3.80
N THR A 133 -6.71 7.72 4.41
CA THR A 133 -6.95 9.16 4.58
C THR A 133 -6.10 9.93 3.58
N VAL A 134 -6.70 10.96 2.99
CA VAL A 134 -6.05 11.82 1.99
C VAL A 134 -6.18 13.26 2.46
N GLU A 135 -5.06 13.96 2.52
CA GLU A 135 -4.99 15.35 3.00
C GLU A 135 -4.04 16.15 2.10
N ASN A 136 -4.40 17.41 1.85
CA ASN A 136 -3.45 18.35 1.27
C ASN A 136 -2.43 18.78 2.32
N SER A 137 -1.17 18.80 1.95
CA SER A 137 -0.11 19.24 2.87
C SER A 137 -0.30 20.71 3.25
N THR A 138 -0.20 20.99 4.54
CA THR A 138 -0.20 22.38 5.07
C THR A 138 1.20 22.99 5.07
N THR A 139 2.24 22.16 5.06
CA THR A 139 3.64 22.58 5.16
C THR A 139 4.24 22.86 3.78
N GLN A 140 3.81 22.17 2.75
CA GLN A 140 4.35 22.30 1.41
C GLN A 140 3.20 22.47 0.40
N LYS A 141 3.33 23.50 -0.43
CA LYS A 141 2.39 23.74 -1.54
C LYS A 141 2.51 22.63 -2.58
N ASP A 142 1.40 22.29 -3.22
CA ASP A 142 1.34 21.32 -4.32
C ASP A 142 1.77 19.89 -3.91
N GLU A 143 1.44 19.52 -2.67
CA GLU A 143 1.70 18.20 -2.11
C GLU A 143 0.42 17.57 -1.55
N LEU A 144 0.20 16.30 -1.89
CA LEU A 144 -0.86 15.46 -1.35
C LEU A 144 -0.27 14.36 -0.47
N ILE A 145 -0.86 14.16 0.70
CA ILE A 145 -0.46 13.14 1.65
C ILE A 145 -1.53 12.06 1.71
N LEU A 146 -1.13 10.81 1.45
CA LEU A 146 -1.96 9.62 1.61
C LEU A 146 -1.46 8.85 2.81
N SER A 147 -2.33 8.53 3.75
CA SER A 147 -1.96 7.74 4.94
C SER A 147 -2.97 6.64 5.21
N GLY A 148 -2.50 5.52 5.76
CA GLY A 148 -3.35 4.39 6.08
C GLY A 148 -2.59 3.21 6.68
N ASN A 149 -3.32 2.22 7.14
CA ASN A 149 -2.74 1.02 7.73
C ASN A 149 -2.39 -0.03 6.66
N SER A 150 -3.18 -0.13 5.58
CA SER A 150 -2.92 -1.09 4.51
C SER A 150 -1.97 -0.51 3.46
N LEU A 151 -0.77 -1.11 3.32
CA LEU A 151 0.18 -0.74 2.27
C LEU A 151 -0.45 -0.87 0.87
N GLU A 152 -1.23 -1.93 0.64
CA GLU A 152 -1.84 -2.18 -0.66
C GLU A 152 -2.83 -1.08 -1.02
N ALA A 153 -3.72 -0.69 -0.08
CA ALA A 153 -4.71 0.34 -0.31
C ALA A 153 -4.06 1.72 -0.55
N VAL A 154 -3.07 2.10 0.28
CA VAL A 154 -2.36 3.38 0.14
C VAL A 154 -1.59 3.45 -1.17
N SER A 155 -0.83 2.39 -1.50
CA SER A 155 -0.02 2.36 -2.72
C SER A 155 -0.86 2.29 -3.99
N GLN A 156 -2.00 1.57 -3.97
CA GLN A 156 -2.92 1.50 -5.10
C GLN A 156 -3.58 2.85 -5.35
N ASN A 157 -4.07 3.54 -4.30
CA ASN A 157 -4.61 4.88 -4.46
C ASN A 157 -3.58 5.87 -5.01
N ALA A 158 -2.33 5.80 -4.54
CA ALA A 158 -1.26 6.63 -5.10
C ALA A 158 -1.01 6.33 -6.58
N ALA A 159 -1.00 5.04 -6.94
CA ALA A 159 -0.85 4.62 -8.34
C ALA A 159 -2.03 5.08 -9.22
N ASP A 160 -3.27 4.97 -8.73
CA ASP A 160 -4.47 5.38 -9.46
C ASP A 160 -4.47 6.89 -9.72
N ILE A 161 -4.10 7.71 -8.71
CA ILE A 161 -3.94 9.16 -8.86
C ILE A 161 -2.86 9.49 -9.89
N GLN A 162 -1.71 8.83 -9.82
CA GLN A 162 -0.62 9.05 -10.78
C GLN A 162 -1.02 8.63 -12.19
N GLN A 163 -1.69 7.50 -12.34
CA GLN A 163 -2.05 6.97 -13.66
C GLN A 163 -3.20 7.73 -14.33
N ILE A 164 -4.14 8.27 -13.57
CA ILE A 164 -5.24 9.06 -14.15
C ILE A 164 -4.74 10.38 -14.74
N CYS A 165 -3.62 10.92 -14.20
CA CYS A 165 -2.97 12.16 -14.66
C CYS A 165 -1.89 11.92 -15.73
N ARG A 166 -2.01 10.88 -16.55
CA ARG A 166 -1.10 10.65 -17.66
C ARG A 166 -1.37 11.60 -18.82
N VAL A 167 -0.29 12.17 -19.35
CA VAL A 167 -0.30 12.94 -20.60
C VAL A 167 -0.54 11.99 -21.77
N ARG A 168 -1.47 12.34 -22.65
CA ARG A 168 -1.80 11.55 -23.85
C ARG A 168 -1.53 12.37 -25.11
N ASN A 169 -1.11 11.70 -26.19
CA ASN A 169 -0.87 12.28 -27.51
C ASN A 169 0.15 13.44 -27.52
N LYS A 170 1.09 13.43 -26.59
CA LYS A 170 2.18 14.41 -26.48
C LYS A 170 3.49 13.69 -26.20
N ASP A 171 4.62 14.36 -26.46
CA ASP A 171 5.94 13.84 -26.13
C ASP A 171 6.16 13.89 -24.61
N ILE A 172 6.17 12.71 -23.97
CA ILE A 172 6.33 12.58 -22.52
C ILE A 172 7.73 12.98 -22.03
N ARG A 173 8.71 13.17 -22.92
CA ARG A 173 10.04 13.68 -22.58
C ARG A 173 10.03 15.19 -22.33
N LYS A 174 9.03 15.90 -22.89
CA LYS A 174 8.87 17.35 -22.74
C LYS A 174 7.69 17.72 -21.84
N PHE A 175 6.55 17.04 -21.99
CA PHE A 175 5.36 17.24 -21.17
C PHE A 175 5.45 16.38 -19.93
N LEU A 176 6.07 16.92 -18.86
CA LEU A 176 6.33 16.22 -17.59
C LEU A 176 5.21 16.43 -16.58
N ASP A 177 4.11 17.08 -16.96
CA ASP A 177 2.98 17.39 -16.10
C ASP A 177 2.36 16.10 -15.53
N GLY A 178 1.99 16.14 -14.27
CA GLY A 178 1.40 14.98 -13.58
C GLY A 178 1.46 15.10 -12.07
N ILE A 179 0.93 14.07 -11.42
CA ILE A 179 1.04 13.89 -9.98
C ILE A 179 1.89 12.65 -9.74
N TYR A 180 2.99 12.79 -9.01
CA TYR A 180 3.98 11.73 -8.83
C TYR A 180 4.22 11.44 -7.36
N VAL A 181 4.45 10.16 -7.03
CA VAL A 181 4.89 9.76 -5.69
C VAL A 181 6.31 10.28 -5.47
N SER A 182 6.48 11.21 -4.53
CA SER A 182 7.77 11.80 -4.16
C SER A 182 8.45 11.04 -3.03
N GLU A 183 7.68 10.63 -2.01
CA GLU A 183 8.22 10.00 -0.82
C GLU A 183 7.31 8.86 -0.34
N ARG A 184 7.92 7.80 0.16
CA ARG A 184 7.27 6.64 0.77
C ARG A 184 7.85 6.45 2.15
N GLY A 185 7.03 6.59 3.16
CA GLY A 185 7.47 6.50 4.55
C GLY A 185 6.42 5.84 5.44
N LEU A 186 6.65 5.96 6.71
CA LEU A 186 5.76 5.51 7.76
C LEU A 186 5.12 6.72 8.44
N ILE A 187 3.98 6.52 9.11
CA ILE A 187 3.31 7.60 9.85
C ILE A 187 4.11 7.90 11.12
N ASN A 188 4.50 6.84 11.84
CA ASN A 188 5.33 6.91 13.04
C ASN A 188 6.71 6.35 12.68
N GLU A 189 7.68 7.21 12.38
CA GLU A 189 9.06 6.80 12.07
C GLU A 189 9.84 6.43 13.33
N ASP A 190 9.46 6.98 14.50
CA ASP A 190 10.19 6.89 15.78
C ASP A 190 9.70 5.76 16.70
N ALA A 191 8.89 4.80 16.21
CA ALA A 191 8.39 3.70 17.03
C ALA A 191 9.08 2.36 16.74
#